data_66493f6fcc58dfa65f352273c9408b7b
#
_entry.id   66493f6fcc58dfa65f352273c9408b7b
#
_cell.length_a   1.000
_cell.length_b   1.000
_cell.length_c   1.000
_cell.angle_alpha   90.00
_cell.angle_beta   90.00
_cell.angle_gamma   90.00
#
_symmetry.space_group_name_H-M   'P 1'
#
loop_
_entity.id
_entity.type
_entity.pdbx_description
1 polymer ?
#
loop_
_entity_poly.entity_id
_entity_poly.type
_entity_poly.pdbx_seq_one_letter_code
_entity_poly.pdbx_strand_id
1 'polypeptide(L)'
;MAFTGSAMCASFKAELMQCYHLFSTSANPARTLNTTPDTFKFALYDNTATLTKTTTVYTTSGELASGGGYATGGNSLTISTAPTTDTTSTNNVAYISFSTTSWTSATFTTYGALIYNSSQSDRAVAVLDFGGAKTVTSGTFTVTFPTYSSGT
;
A
#
# COMPACT_ATOMS: atom_id res chain seq x y z
N MET A 1 14.73 7.17 14.18
CA MET A 1 13.56 6.31 13.87
C MET A 1 13.17 6.60 12.44
N ALA A 2 13.07 5.58 11.63
CA ALA A 2 12.76 5.67 10.19
C ALA A 2 11.30 6.03 9.90
N PHE A 3 10.40 5.68 10.80
CA PHE A 3 8.97 5.90 10.66
C PHE A 3 8.43 6.67 11.86
N THR A 4 7.41 7.49 11.62
CA THR A 4 6.73 8.29 12.67
C THR A 4 5.28 7.83 12.85
N GLY A 5 4.97 6.61 12.45
CA GLY A 5 3.65 6.01 12.47
C GLY A 5 3.09 5.77 11.06
N SER A 6 2.08 4.92 10.98
CA SER A 6 1.36 4.66 9.74
C SER A 6 0.49 5.84 9.36
N ALA A 7 0.50 6.24 8.10
CA ALA A 7 -0.30 7.33 7.60
C ALA A 7 -0.60 7.21 6.10
N MET A 8 -1.78 7.65 5.71
CA MET A 8 -2.10 7.94 4.32
C MET A 8 -1.33 9.20 3.89
N CYS A 9 -0.65 9.12 2.74
CA CYS A 9 0.12 10.25 2.22
C CYS A 9 -0.77 11.46 1.95
N ALA A 10 -0.29 12.66 2.25
CA ALA A 10 -1.08 13.88 2.10
C ALA A 10 -1.39 14.18 0.62
N SER A 11 -0.42 13.93 -0.28
CA SER A 11 -0.59 14.05 -1.72
C SER A 11 -1.69 13.12 -2.24
N PHE A 12 -1.73 11.87 -1.77
CA PHE A 12 -2.73 10.89 -2.18
C PHE A 12 -4.16 11.38 -1.95
N LYS A 13 -4.42 12.08 -0.84
CA LYS A 13 -5.75 12.64 -0.55
C LYS A 13 -6.20 13.68 -1.58
N ALA A 14 -5.29 14.54 -2.03
CA ALA A 14 -5.56 15.52 -3.08
C ALA A 14 -5.71 14.82 -4.45
N GLU A 15 -4.87 13.84 -4.72
CA GLU A 15 -4.86 13.05 -5.95
C GLU A 15 -6.12 12.19 -6.12
N LEU A 16 -6.74 11.72 -5.02
CA LEU A 16 -8.06 11.09 -5.07
C LEU A 16 -9.13 12.04 -5.61
N MET A 17 -9.14 13.29 -5.15
CA MET A 17 -10.08 14.31 -5.64
C MET A 17 -9.82 14.67 -7.11
N GLN A 18 -8.59 14.53 -7.57
CA GLN A 18 -8.18 14.78 -8.96
C GLN A 18 -8.33 13.52 -9.85
N CYS A 19 -8.79 12.40 -9.29
CA CYS A 19 -8.97 11.12 -9.97
C CYS A 19 -7.69 10.53 -10.58
N TYR A 20 -6.53 10.73 -9.94
CA TYR A 20 -5.26 10.13 -10.38
C TYR A 20 -5.18 8.63 -10.10
N HIS A 21 -5.92 8.12 -9.12
CA HIS A 21 -5.86 6.72 -8.72
C HIS A 21 -7.12 5.98 -9.13
N LEU A 22 -6.97 4.92 -9.91
CA LEU A 22 -8.07 4.08 -10.36
C LEU A 22 -8.02 2.70 -9.68
N PHE A 23 -8.89 2.48 -8.71
CA PHE A 23 -9.00 1.23 -7.96
C PHE A 23 -9.99 0.23 -8.59
N SER A 24 -10.86 0.69 -9.49
CA SER A 24 -11.86 -0.17 -10.13
C SER A 24 -12.33 0.44 -11.43
N THR A 25 -12.60 -0.40 -12.41
CA THR A 25 -13.22 0.00 -13.69
C THR A 25 -14.74 0.03 -13.61
N SER A 26 -15.33 -0.57 -12.57
CA SER A 26 -16.78 -0.82 -12.51
C SER A 26 -17.61 0.40 -12.12
N ALA A 27 -17.02 1.50 -11.72
CA ALA A 27 -17.71 2.50 -10.93
C ALA A 27 -18.01 3.82 -11.65
N ASN A 28 -17.61 4.01 -12.89
CA ASN A 28 -17.88 5.31 -13.53
C ASN A 28 -18.32 5.20 -14.98
N PRO A 29 -19.65 5.10 -15.23
CA PRO A 29 -20.20 5.07 -16.59
C PRO A 29 -19.94 6.38 -17.36
N ALA A 30 -19.53 7.45 -16.69
CA ALA A 30 -19.27 8.76 -17.29
C ALA A 30 -17.79 8.98 -17.66
N ARG A 31 -16.87 8.07 -17.28
CA ARG A 31 -15.43 8.16 -17.60
C ARG A 31 -14.95 6.94 -18.35
N THR A 32 -15.05 7.00 -19.66
CA THR A 32 -14.61 5.94 -20.60
C THR A 32 -13.11 5.88 -20.83
N LEU A 33 -12.28 6.54 -20.00
CA LEU A 33 -10.87 6.76 -20.33
C LEU A 33 -9.88 5.71 -19.83
N ASN A 34 -10.25 4.88 -18.85
CA ASN A 34 -9.39 3.78 -18.38
C ASN A 34 -10.22 2.52 -18.15
N THR A 35 -9.89 1.47 -18.90
CA THR A 35 -10.55 0.16 -18.84
C THR A 35 -9.85 -0.81 -17.89
N THR A 36 -8.73 -0.41 -17.29
CA THR A 36 -7.91 -1.27 -16.42
C THR A 36 -7.62 -0.53 -15.12
N PRO A 37 -7.79 -1.16 -13.94
CA PRO A 37 -7.36 -0.57 -12.68
C PRO A 37 -5.86 -0.30 -12.68
N ASP A 38 -5.44 0.70 -11.91
CA ASP A 38 -4.02 0.96 -11.68
C ASP A 38 -3.35 -0.21 -10.93
N THR A 39 -2.06 -0.37 -11.14
CA THR A 39 -1.24 -1.32 -10.41
C THR A 39 -0.67 -0.65 -9.17
N PHE A 40 -1.09 -1.14 -8.00
CA PHE A 40 -0.53 -0.74 -6.72
C PHE A 40 0.55 -1.73 -6.29
N LYS A 41 1.60 -1.22 -5.64
CA LYS A 41 2.71 -2.04 -5.15
C LYS A 41 2.98 -1.79 -3.69
N PHE A 42 3.62 -2.78 -3.05
CA PHE A 42 3.95 -2.79 -1.63
C PHE A 42 5.46 -3.04 -1.50
N ALA A 43 6.21 -1.98 -1.24
CA ALA A 43 7.67 -2.03 -1.06
C ALA A 43 8.03 -2.02 0.43
N LEU A 44 9.04 -2.83 0.81
CA LEU A 44 9.51 -2.97 2.18
C LEU A 44 10.76 -2.13 2.43
N TYR A 45 10.86 -1.56 3.63
CA TYR A 45 11.91 -0.61 3.99
C TYR A 45 12.59 -0.98 5.30
N ASP A 46 13.88 -0.66 5.38
CA ASP A 46 14.69 -0.80 6.57
C ASP A 46 14.56 0.43 7.51
N ASN A 47 15.40 0.48 8.54
CA ASN A 47 15.39 1.56 9.53
C ASN A 47 16.08 2.85 9.07
N THR A 48 16.61 2.91 7.87
CA THR A 48 17.23 4.13 7.29
C THR A 48 16.22 4.95 6.47
N ALA A 49 15.08 4.35 6.12
CA ALA A 49 14.05 5.03 5.36
C ALA A 49 13.49 6.26 6.10
N THR A 50 13.18 7.31 5.36
CA THR A 50 12.61 8.57 5.90
C THR A 50 11.18 8.80 5.43
N LEU A 51 10.39 7.71 5.33
CA LEU A 51 9.02 7.77 4.85
C LEU A 51 8.09 8.37 5.91
N THR A 52 7.27 9.31 5.48
CA THR A 52 6.32 10.03 6.35
C THR A 52 5.02 10.33 5.60
N LYS A 53 4.05 10.91 6.28
CA LYS A 53 2.80 11.43 5.67
C LYS A 53 3.04 12.45 4.53
N THR A 54 4.25 13.00 4.42
CA THR A 54 4.62 13.95 3.36
C THR A 54 5.34 13.29 2.18
N THR A 55 5.54 11.98 2.21
CA THR A 55 6.07 11.22 1.07
C THR A 55 5.11 11.33 -0.10
N THR A 56 5.62 11.71 -1.27
CA THR A 56 4.81 11.95 -2.48
C THR A 56 5.02 10.91 -3.57
N VAL A 57 6.15 10.21 -3.56
CA VAL A 57 6.56 9.27 -4.61
C VAL A 57 7.38 8.12 -4.00
N TYR A 58 7.35 6.96 -4.63
CA TYR A 58 8.23 5.85 -4.28
C TYR A 58 9.70 6.24 -4.41
N THR A 59 10.52 5.73 -3.52
CA THR A 59 11.96 5.92 -3.50
C THR A 59 12.66 4.62 -3.13
N THR A 60 13.81 4.37 -3.69
CA THR A 60 14.69 3.25 -3.32
C THR A 60 15.55 3.54 -2.09
N SER A 61 15.54 4.78 -1.59
CA SER A 61 16.31 5.15 -0.39
C SER A 61 15.73 4.48 0.86
N GLY A 62 16.50 3.59 1.46
CA GLY A 62 16.08 2.77 2.59
C GLY A 62 15.16 1.59 2.24
N GLU A 63 14.90 1.35 0.95
CA GLU A 63 14.22 0.12 0.53
C GLU A 63 15.14 -1.09 0.70
N LEU A 64 14.56 -2.24 1.00
CA LEU A 64 15.33 -3.49 1.04
C LEU A 64 15.94 -3.79 -0.34
N ALA A 65 17.22 -4.15 -0.36
CA ALA A 65 17.87 -4.60 -1.58
C ALA A 65 17.28 -5.91 -2.06
N SER A 66 17.31 -6.13 -3.38
CA SER A 66 16.92 -7.41 -3.96
C SER A 66 17.80 -8.53 -3.42
N GLY A 67 17.17 -9.62 -2.99
CA GLY A 67 17.80 -10.78 -2.37
C GLY A 67 16.97 -11.30 -1.20
N GLY A 68 17.33 -12.49 -0.70
CA GLY A 68 16.60 -13.08 0.42
C GLY A 68 15.09 -13.19 0.21
N GLY A 69 14.64 -13.48 -0.99
CA GLY A 69 13.22 -13.60 -1.33
C GLY A 69 12.50 -12.27 -1.59
N TYR A 70 13.19 -11.14 -1.51
CA TYR A 70 12.65 -9.81 -1.83
C TYR A 70 13.18 -9.31 -3.19
N ALA A 71 12.36 -8.61 -3.92
CA ALA A 71 12.74 -7.87 -5.12
C ALA A 71 12.43 -6.39 -4.94
N THR A 72 13.40 -5.52 -5.25
CA THR A 72 13.24 -4.06 -5.23
C THR A 72 12.03 -3.63 -6.06
N GLY A 73 11.26 -2.70 -5.54
CA GLY A 73 9.96 -2.30 -6.05
C GLY A 73 8.80 -3.04 -5.36
N GLY A 74 9.08 -4.12 -4.63
CA GLY A 74 8.09 -4.87 -3.87
C GLY A 74 7.08 -5.64 -4.71
N ASN A 75 6.08 -6.22 -4.04
CA ASN A 75 5.03 -7.02 -4.66
C ASN A 75 3.89 -6.14 -5.21
N SER A 76 3.32 -6.55 -6.33
CA SER A 76 2.05 -6.00 -6.78
C SER A 76 0.92 -6.42 -5.84
N LEU A 77 0.04 -5.47 -5.53
CA LEU A 77 -1.14 -5.69 -4.71
C LEU A 77 -2.35 -6.01 -5.58
N THR A 78 -3.12 -7.00 -5.16
CA THR A 78 -4.42 -7.32 -5.76
C THR A 78 -5.51 -6.65 -4.94
N ILE A 79 -6.37 -5.88 -5.58
CA ILE A 79 -7.56 -5.29 -4.94
C ILE A 79 -8.55 -6.42 -4.65
N SER A 80 -8.82 -6.68 -3.37
CA SER A 80 -9.79 -7.69 -2.94
C SER A 80 -11.20 -7.14 -2.80
N THR A 81 -11.30 -5.87 -2.41
CA THR A 81 -12.57 -5.16 -2.35
C THR A 81 -12.42 -3.85 -3.10
N ALA A 82 -13.18 -3.68 -4.19
CA ALA A 82 -13.25 -2.43 -4.93
C ALA A 82 -13.80 -1.30 -4.04
N PRO A 83 -13.54 -0.02 -4.38
CA PRO A 83 -14.10 1.10 -3.63
C PRO A 83 -15.59 0.93 -3.40
N THR A 84 -15.98 0.88 -2.16
CA THR A 84 -17.38 0.71 -1.73
C THR A 84 -17.67 1.53 -0.49
N THR A 85 -18.94 1.72 -0.18
CA THR A 85 -19.38 2.41 1.02
C THR A 85 -20.15 1.45 1.92
N ASP A 86 -19.91 1.53 3.23
CA ASP A 86 -20.80 0.95 4.21
C ASP A 86 -21.71 2.05 4.77
N THR A 87 -22.97 1.95 4.43
CA THR A 87 -24.02 2.85 4.93
C THR A 87 -24.85 2.21 6.04
N THR A 88 -24.53 0.96 6.43
CA THR A 88 -25.23 0.21 7.48
C THR A 88 -24.69 0.49 8.87
N SER A 89 -23.45 0.98 8.97
CA SER A 89 -22.83 1.39 10.22
C SER A 89 -23.10 2.87 10.50
N THR A 90 -23.04 3.26 11.76
CA THR A 90 -23.14 4.67 12.19
C THR A 90 -22.04 5.57 11.63
N ASN A 91 -20.99 5.00 11.04
CA ASN A 91 -19.80 5.72 10.62
C ASN A 91 -19.78 6.13 9.13
N ASN A 92 -20.68 5.62 8.28
CA ASN A 92 -20.74 5.92 6.85
C ASN A 92 -19.36 5.95 6.19
N VAL A 93 -18.66 4.81 6.20
CA VAL A 93 -17.26 4.70 5.78
C VAL A 93 -17.18 4.31 4.29
N ALA A 94 -16.32 4.98 3.53
CA ALA A 94 -15.86 4.49 2.22
C ALA A 94 -14.52 3.75 2.40
N TYR A 95 -14.38 2.58 1.81
CA TYR A 95 -13.19 1.76 1.96
C TYR A 95 -12.83 0.99 0.69
N ILE A 96 -11.59 0.55 0.66
CA ILE A 96 -11.01 -0.37 -0.32
C ILE A 96 -10.12 -1.33 0.47
N SER A 97 -9.96 -2.57 0.00
CA SER A 97 -9.04 -3.53 0.60
C SER A 97 -8.18 -4.21 -0.46
N PHE A 98 -6.99 -4.63 -0.03
CA PHE A 98 -6.10 -5.47 -0.82
C PHE A 98 -6.05 -6.88 -0.25
N SER A 99 -5.77 -7.84 -1.12
CA SER A 99 -5.49 -9.21 -0.71
C SER A 99 -4.18 -9.28 0.07
N THR A 100 -4.06 -10.27 0.95
CA THR A 100 -2.80 -10.61 1.61
C THR A 100 -1.67 -10.73 0.60
N THR A 101 -0.51 -10.14 0.93
CA THR A 101 0.73 -10.26 0.15
C THR A 101 1.80 -10.97 0.96
N SER A 102 2.63 -11.79 0.30
CA SER A 102 3.66 -12.54 0.99
C SER A 102 4.92 -12.72 0.17
N TRP A 103 6.04 -12.92 0.87
CA TRP A 103 7.36 -13.26 0.33
C TRP A 103 7.76 -14.63 0.89
N THR A 104 7.89 -15.61 0.03
CA THR A 104 8.31 -16.98 0.37
C THR A 104 9.82 -17.10 0.34
N SER A 105 10.37 -18.09 1.07
CA SER A 105 11.84 -18.28 1.20
C SER A 105 12.54 -17.00 1.63
N ALA A 106 11.89 -16.22 2.46
CA ALA A 106 12.33 -14.90 2.85
C ALA A 106 13.39 -14.95 3.94
N THR A 107 14.42 -14.11 3.78
CA THR A 107 15.46 -13.86 4.80
C THR A 107 15.82 -12.38 4.74
N PHE A 108 15.12 -11.56 5.55
CA PHE A 108 15.36 -10.12 5.65
C PHE A 108 14.78 -9.55 6.96
N THR A 109 15.15 -8.31 7.25
CA THR A 109 14.54 -7.51 8.33
C THR A 109 13.97 -6.23 7.71
N THR A 110 12.71 -5.93 8.03
CA THR A 110 12.01 -4.71 7.59
C THR A 110 11.43 -3.97 8.79
N TYR A 111 11.23 -2.67 8.65
CA TYR A 111 10.68 -1.79 9.69
C TYR A 111 9.35 -1.15 9.28
N GLY A 112 9.05 -1.16 8.00
CA GLY A 112 7.83 -0.59 7.48
C GLY A 112 7.69 -0.79 5.98
N ALA A 113 6.68 -0.17 5.39
CA ALA A 113 6.39 -0.30 3.97
C ALA A 113 5.83 0.99 3.38
N LEU A 114 5.88 1.06 2.05
CA LEU A 114 5.19 2.05 1.24
C LEU A 114 4.25 1.34 0.28
N ILE A 115 2.98 1.75 0.28
CA ILE A 115 2.06 1.47 -0.82
C ILE A 115 2.17 2.62 -1.81
N TYR A 116 2.34 2.28 -3.08
CA TYR A 116 2.43 3.27 -4.15
C TYR A 116 1.73 2.79 -5.42
N ASN A 117 1.36 3.74 -6.28
CA ASN A 117 0.70 3.49 -7.56
C ASN A 117 1.73 3.53 -8.69
N SER A 118 2.14 2.35 -9.16
CA SER A 118 3.15 2.24 -10.22
C SER A 118 2.62 2.60 -11.62
N SER A 119 1.30 2.66 -11.80
CA SER A 119 0.69 3.12 -13.05
C SER A 119 0.67 4.63 -13.19
N GLN A 120 0.83 5.37 -12.07
CA GLN A 120 0.74 6.82 -12.02
C GLN A 120 2.04 7.44 -11.51
N SER A 121 3.14 7.23 -12.23
CA SER A 121 4.46 7.80 -11.90
C SER A 121 4.91 7.50 -10.48
N ASP A 122 4.65 6.28 -10.00
CA ASP A 122 5.04 5.79 -8.67
C ASP A 122 4.54 6.63 -7.49
N ARG A 123 3.36 7.27 -7.62
CA ARG A 123 2.78 8.13 -6.57
C ARG A 123 2.54 7.37 -5.28
N ALA A 124 2.99 7.96 -4.18
CA ALA A 124 2.84 7.38 -2.85
C ALA A 124 1.39 7.41 -2.38
N VAL A 125 0.91 6.31 -1.82
CA VAL A 125 -0.45 6.14 -1.31
C VAL A 125 -0.45 6.14 0.21
N ALA A 126 0.30 5.24 0.84
CA ALA A 126 0.33 5.10 2.29
C ALA A 126 1.68 4.59 2.78
N VAL A 127 2.13 5.15 3.88
CA VAL A 127 3.28 4.68 4.66
C VAL A 127 2.77 3.82 5.80
N LEU A 128 3.38 2.66 6.01
CA LEU A 128 3.05 1.72 7.06
C LEU A 128 4.27 1.54 7.97
N ASP A 129 4.10 1.87 9.24
CA ASP A 129 5.09 1.64 10.28
C ASP A 129 4.76 0.32 10.99
N PHE A 130 5.70 -0.60 11.03
CA PHE A 130 5.51 -1.90 11.69
C PHE A 130 5.80 -1.86 13.20
N GLY A 131 6.12 -0.68 13.74
CA GLY A 131 6.40 -0.49 15.16
C GLY A 131 7.71 -1.11 15.62
N GLY A 132 8.66 -1.34 14.71
CA GLY A 132 9.98 -1.93 14.97
C GLY A 132 10.35 -3.01 13.97
N ALA A 133 11.51 -3.62 14.19
CA ALA A 133 12.06 -4.66 13.32
C ALA A 133 11.12 -5.86 13.20
N LYS A 134 10.85 -6.28 11.98
CA LYS A 134 10.19 -7.55 11.64
C LYS A 134 11.17 -8.38 10.84
N THR A 135 11.63 -9.46 11.43
CA THR A 135 12.66 -10.33 10.84
C THR A 135 12.04 -11.67 10.44
N VAL A 136 12.41 -12.13 9.26
CA VAL A 136 12.12 -13.48 8.78
C VAL A 136 13.44 -14.13 8.37
N THR A 137 13.61 -15.43 8.67
CA THR A 137 14.78 -16.23 8.31
C THR A 137 14.30 -17.54 7.68
N SER A 138 14.61 -17.73 6.40
CA SER A 138 14.27 -18.93 5.61
C SER A 138 12.78 -19.32 5.72
N GLY A 139 11.90 -18.30 5.77
CA GLY A 139 10.46 -18.49 6.02
C GLY A 139 9.58 -17.73 5.05
N THR A 140 8.33 -17.53 5.43
CA THR A 140 7.38 -16.70 4.70
C THR A 140 7.08 -15.44 5.51
N PHE A 141 7.30 -14.27 4.92
CA PHE A 141 6.84 -13.00 5.46
C PHE A 141 5.49 -12.66 4.84
N THR A 142 4.50 -12.44 5.67
CA THR A 142 3.12 -12.18 5.23
C THR A 142 2.59 -10.88 5.80
N VAL A 143 1.97 -10.07 4.95
CA VAL A 143 1.23 -8.86 5.33
C VAL A 143 -0.24 -9.08 5.02
N THR A 144 -1.07 -9.07 6.06
CA THR A 144 -2.52 -9.19 5.95
C THR A 144 -3.15 -7.82 6.13
N PHE A 145 -3.93 -7.41 5.16
CA PHE A 145 -4.69 -6.16 5.25
C PHE A 145 -5.95 -6.37 6.09
N PRO A 146 -6.35 -5.38 6.90
CA PRO A 146 -7.59 -5.46 7.65
C PRO A 146 -8.77 -5.67 6.70
N THR A 147 -9.66 -6.57 7.06
CA THR A 147 -10.99 -6.63 6.45
C THR A 147 -11.88 -5.61 7.15
N TYR A 148 -12.60 -4.82 6.37
CA TYR A 148 -13.63 -3.99 6.97
C TYR A 148 -14.72 -4.91 7.55
N SER A 149 -14.99 -4.79 8.83
CA SER A 149 -16.20 -5.30 9.46
C SER A 149 -17.04 -4.11 9.87
N SER A 150 -18.31 -4.08 9.47
CA SER A 150 -19.29 -3.11 9.95
C SER A 150 -19.24 -3.12 11.47
N GLY A 151 -18.75 -2.04 12.06
CA GLY A 151 -18.34 -2.00 13.46
C GLY A 151 -19.41 -2.50 14.42
N THR A 152 -18.95 -3.31 15.33
CA THR A 152 -19.54 -3.48 16.65
C THR A 152 -19.15 -2.29 17.51
#